data_484fc68d9ed2090512f5eb401bc5bd2e
#
_entry.id   484fc68d9ed2090512f5eb401bc5bd2e
#
_cell.length_a   1.000
_cell.length_b   1.000
_cell.length_c   1.000
_cell.angle_alpha   90.00
_cell.angle_beta   90.00
_cell.angle_gamma   90.00
#
_symmetry.space_group_name_H-M   'P 1'
#
loop_
_entity.id
_entity.type
_entity.pdbx_description
1 polymer ?
#
loop_
_entity_poly.entity_id
_entity_poly.type
_entity_poly.pdbx_seq_one_letter_code
_entity_poly.pdbx_strand_id
1 'polypeptide(L)'
;MPTVTLDRDHLYERLGKTYSQEEFELLCFEFGVELDDVTSAYQRAKDMNKNLTAKELEKYDQSVEYAIDVPANRYDLLCMEGMARALRIFLGLEKTPSFTLVEPTKRLKMTVESDSTDAIRPFCVCAVLRGVSFEDPRVYNSFIDLQDKLHQNICRRRTLVAIGTHDLDTLAPQFTYRAEPRD
;
A
#
# COMPACT_ATOMS: atom_id res chain seq x y z
N MET A 1 -0.56 -16.90 2.39
CA MET A 1 0.24 -15.84 1.71
C MET A 1 -0.40 -14.50 2.01
N PRO A 2 0.27 -13.37 1.91
CA PRO A 2 -0.40 -12.09 2.02
C PRO A 2 -1.31 -11.88 0.81
N THR A 3 -2.54 -11.42 1.06
CA THR A 3 -3.53 -11.13 0.03
C THR A 3 -3.66 -9.62 -0.14
N VAL A 4 -3.68 -9.13 -1.36
CA VAL A 4 -4.00 -7.74 -1.70
C VAL A 4 -5.38 -7.68 -2.36
N THR A 5 -6.23 -6.77 -1.90
CA THR A 5 -7.55 -6.53 -2.50
C THR A 5 -7.49 -5.27 -3.35
N LEU A 6 -7.81 -5.39 -4.62
CA LEU A 6 -7.71 -4.31 -5.61
C LEU A 6 -9.03 -4.13 -6.35
N ASP A 7 -9.44 -2.89 -6.55
CA ASP A 7 -10.54 -2.57 -7.46
C ASP A 7 -10.17 -2.99 -8.89
N ARG A 8 -10.99 -3.84 -9.49
CA ARG A 8 -10.76 -4.40 -10.83
C ARG A 8 -10.68 -3.33 -11.92
N ASP A 9 -11.62 -2.43 -11.91
CA ASP A 9 -11.76 -1.46 -12.99
C ASP A 9 -10.63 -0.42 -12.91
N HIS A 10 -10.23 -0.03 -11.70
CA HIS A 10 -9.06 0.81 -11.48
C HIS A 10 -7.75 0.11 -11.88
N LEU A 11 -7.63 -1.20 -11.62
CA LEU A 11 -6.49 -1.98 -12.08
C LEU A 11 -6.42 -2.01 -13.62
N TYR A 12 -7.54 -2.24 -14.29
CA TYR A 12 -7.62 -2.27 -15.74
C TYR A 12 -7.35 -0.89 -16.38
N GLU A 13 -7.82 0.18 -15.74
CA GLU A 13 -7.47 1.56 -16.12
C GLU A 13 -5.95 1.76 -16.13
N ARG A 14 -5.27 1.30 -15.07
CA ARG A 14 -3.81 1.40 -14.96
C ARG A 14 -3.06 0.47 -15.92
N LEU A 15 -3.60 -0.69 -16.23
CA LEU A 15 -3.04 -1.59 -17.23
C LEU A 15 -3.23 -1.09 -18.66
N GLY A 16 -4.26 -0.25 -18.89
CA GLY A 16 -4.63 0.25 -20.21
C GLY A 16 -5.35 -0.79 -21.09
N LYS A 17 -5.83 -1.88 -20.48
CA LYS A 17 -6.56 -2.96 -21.14
C LYS A 17 -7.51 -3.63 -20.15
N THR A 18 -8.70 -4.01 -20.63
CA THR A 18 -9.66 -4.85 -19.91
C THR A 18 -9.45 -6.32 -20.26
N TYR A 19 -9.75 -7.19 -19.31
CA TYR A 19 -9.64 -8.64 -19.45
C TYR A 19 -10.96 -9.30 -19.03
N SER A 20 -11.30 -10.46 -19.60
CA SER A 20 -12.27 -11.35 -18.96
C SER A 20 -11.68 -11.90 -17.64
N GLN A 21 -12.52 -12.48 -16.81
CA GLN A 21 -12.03 -13.06 -15.56
C GLN A 21 -11.02 -14.19 -15.85
N GLU A 22 -11.32 -15.05 -16.81
CA GLU A 22 -10.47 -16.17 -17.19
C GLU A 22 -9.14 -15.69 -17.78
N GLU A 23 -9.15 -14.63 -18.59
CA GLU A 23 -7.93 -14.05 -19.15
C GLU A 23 -7.06 -13.42 -18.04
N PHE A 24 -7.68 -12.77 -17.04
CA PHE A 24 -6.95 -12.18 -15.94
C PHE A 24 -6.39 -13.23 -14.98
N GLU A 25 -7.15 -14.30 -14.72
CA GLU A 25 -6.68 -15.45 -13.93
C GLU A 25 -5.47 -16.12 -14.58
N LEU A 26 -5.51 -16.31 -15.91
CA LEU A 26 -4.37 -16.82 -16.67
C LEU A 26 -3.16 -15.87 -16.59
N LEU A 27 -3.36 -14.56 -16.70
CA LEU A 27 -2.30 -13.56 -16.55
C LEU A 27 -1.66 -13.62 -15.17
N CYS A 28 -2.47 -13.75 -14.10
CA CYS A 28 -2.00 -13.93 -12.73
C CYS A 28 -1.13 -15.17 -12.60
N PHE A 29 -1.61 -16.30 -13.13
CA PHE A 29 -0.89 -17.56 -13.11
C PHE A 29 0.47 -17.46 -13.84
N GLU A 30 0.49 -16.90 -15.04
CA GLU A 30 1.73 -16.72 -15.83
C GLU A 30 2.71 -15.76 -15.13
N PHE A 31 2.21 -14.74 -14.45
CA PHE A 31 3.01 -13.80 -13.67
C PHE A 31 3.52 -14.39 -12.34
N GLY A 32 2.85 -15.40 -11.80
CA GLY A 32 3.22 -16.08 -10.56
C GLY A 32 2.55 -15.52 -9.30
N VAL A 33 1.30 -15.07 -9.44
CA VAL A 33 0.37 -14.73 -8.35
C VAL A 33 -0.93 -15.51 -8.56
N GLU A 34 -1.81 -15.55 -7.57
CA GLU A 34 -3.08 -16.29 -7.65
C GLU A 34 -4.26 -15.33 -7.45
N LEU A 35 -5.24 -15.38 -8.35
CA LEU A 35 -6.52 -14.71 -8.15
C LEU A 35 -7.37 -15.61 -7.24
N ASP A 36 -7.40 -15.28 -5.94
CA ASP A 36 -8.05 -16.10 -4.90
C ASP A 36 -9.56 -15.90 -4.86
N ASP A 37 -10.02 -14.63 -4.97
CA ASP A 37 -11.46 -14.32 -4.90
C ASP A 37 -11.82 -13.12 -5.78
N VAL A 38 -13.07 -13.14 -6.26
CA VAL A 38 -13.70 -12.04 -7.03
C VAL A 38 -14.98 -11.66 -6.34
N THR A 39 -15.01 -10.51 -5.70
CA THR A 39 -16.11 -10.10 -4.82
C THR A 39 -16.37 -8.59 -4.90
N SER A 40 -17.16 -8.07 -3.99
CA SER A 40 -17.33 -6.63 -3.76
C SER A 40 -17.48 -6.35 -2.26
N ALA A 41 -17.29 -5.09 -1.85
CA ALA A 41 -17.53 -4.70 -0.47
C ALA A 41 -18.97 -5.00 -0.05
N TYR A 42 -19.92 -4.80 -0.95
CA TYR A 42 -21.34 -5.15 -0.78
C TYR A 42 -21.51 -6.65 -0.49
N GLN A 43 -20.91 -7.51 -1.32
CA GLN A 43 -21.06 -8.97 -1.17
C GLN A 43 -20.44 -9.47 0.12
N ARG A 44 -19.24 -8.99 0.45
CA ARG A 44 -18.57 -9.34 1.73
C ARG A 44 -19.40 -8.92 2.95
N ALA A 45 -19.95 -7.69 2.93
CA ALA A 45 -20.79 -7.21 4.04
C ALA A 45 -22.04 -8.08 4.20
N LYS A 46 -22.66 -8.50 3.09
CA LYS A 46 -23.83 -9.37 3.06
C LYS A 46 -23.53 -10.77 3.61
N ASP A 47 -22.37 -11.33 3.25
CA ASP A 47 -21.97 -12.67 3.66
C ASP A 47 -21.54 -12.72 5.14
N MET A 48 -20.83 -11.68 5.61
CA MET A 48 -20.41 -11.57 7.00
C MET A 48 -21.55 -11.28 7.97
N ASN A 49 -22.54 -10.51 7.56
CA ASN A 49 -23.61 -10.09 8.45
C ASN A 49 -24.99 -10.23 7.81
N LYS A 50 -25.55 -11.43 7.96
CA LYS A 50 -26.86 -11.82 7.40
C LYS A 50 -28.07 -11.01 7.90
N ASN A 51 -27.86 -10.16 8.91
CA ASN A 51 -28.91 -9.34 9.52
C ASN A 51 -28.95 -7.90 9.03
N LEU A 52 -28.06 -7.53 8.08
CA LEU A 52 -28.08 -6.18 7.50
C LEU A 52 -29.33 -5.99 6.63
N THR A 53 -29.99 -4.86 6.82
CA THR A 53 -31.11 -4.45 5.98
C THR A 53 -30.63 -4.00 4.60
N ALA A 54 -31.54 -4.01 3.60
CA ALA A 54 -31.21 -3.55 2.25
C ALA A 54 -30.63 -2.12 2.22
N LYS A 55 -31.16 -1.20 3.06
CA LYS A 55 -30.68 0.18 3.20
C LYS A 55 -29.29 0.29 3.80
N GLU A 56 -28.90 -0.64 4.65
CA GLU A 56 -27.55 -0.68 5.22
C GLU A 56 -26.56 -1.24 4.21
N LEU A 57 -26.98 -2.21 3.41
CA LEU A 57 -26.18 -2.79 2.32
C LEU A 57 -25.93 -1.80 1.18
N GLU A 58 -26.87 -0.90 0.88
CA GLU A 58 -26.69 0.17 -0.13
C GLU A 58 -25.52 1.12 0.15
N LYS A 59 -25.00 1.15 1.39
CA LYS A 59 -23.85 1.97 1.77
C LYS A 59 -22.50 1.38 1.34
N TYR A 60 -22.50 0.10 0.97
CA TYR A 60 -21.28 -0.60 0.54
C TYR A 60 -21.08 -0.50 -0.96
N ASP A 61 -19.85 -0.33 -1.36
CA ASP A 61 -19.48 -0.27 -2.77
C ASP A 61 -19.75 -1.61 -3.45
N GLN A 62 -20.31 -1.53 -4.66
CA GLN A 62 -20.64 -2.66 -5.51
C GLN A 62 -19.55 -2.90 -6.58
N SER A 63 -18.51 -2.07 -6.63
CA SER A 63 -17.38 -2.29 -7.54
C SER A 63 -16.78 -3.68 -7.32
N VAL A 64 -16.36 -4.28 -8.42
CA VAL A 64 -15.73 -5.61 -8.36
C VAL A 64 -14.31 -5.47 -7.85
N GLU A 65 -13.98 -6.24 -6.84
CA GLU A 65 -12.66 -6.31 -6.25
C GLU A 65 -12.03 -7.69 -6.49
N TYR A 66 -10.76 -7.67 -6.79
CA TYR A 66 -9.91 -8.85 -6.90
C TYR A 66 -9.08 -9.04 -5.64
N ALA A 67 -9.24 -10.19 -5.00
CA ALA A 67 -8.34 -10.65 -3.96
C ALA A 67 -7.23 -11.47 -4.61
N ILE A 68 -5.99 -10.98 -4.54
CA ILE A 68 -4.84 -11.60 -5.20
C ILE A 68 -3.86 -12.04 -4.13
N ASP A 69 -3.55 -13.33 -4.11
CA ASP A 69 -2.54 -13.90 -3.24
C ASP A 69 -1.15 -13.70 -3.83
N VAL A 70 -0.27 -13.12 -3.01
CA VAL A 70 1.08 -12.71 -3.44
C VAL A 70 2.13 -13.50 -2.67
N PRO A 71 3.26 -13.88 -3.30
CA PRO A 71 4.36 -14.52 -2.59
C PRO A 71 4.87 -13.66 -1.41
N ALA A 72 5.20 -14.31 -0.30
CA ALA A 72 5.51 -13.64 0.98
C ALA A 72 6.72 -12.69 0.93
N ASN A 73 7.57 -12.80 -0.08
CA ASN A 73 8.74 -11.94 -0.31
C ASN A 73 8.49 -10.82 -1.32
N ARG A 74 7.28 -10.69 -1.88
CA ARG A 74 6.93 -9.70 -2.89
C ARG A 74 6.14 -8.55 -2.27
N TYR A 75 6.78 -7.81 -1.38
CA TYR A 75 6.17 -6.63 -0.71
C TYR A 75 5.83 -5.49 -1.68
N ASP A 76 6.49 -5.46 -2.83
CA ASP A 76 6.24 -4.54 -3.92
C ASP A 76 4.87 -4.69 -4.59
N LEU A 77 4.23 -5.85 -4.44
CA LEU A 77 2.92 -6.17 -5.03
C LEU A 77 1.73 -5.91 -4.08
N LEU A 78 1.97 -5.45 -2.86
CA LEU A 78 0.94 -5.31 -1.83
C LEU A 78 0.08 -4.03 -1.96
N CYS A 79 0.15 -3.34 -3.09
CA CYS A 79 -0.68 -2.17 -3.39
C CYS A 79 -1.01 -2.08 -4.88
N MET A 80 -1.99 -1.26 -5.22
CA MET A 80 -2.44 -1.03 -6.59
C MET A 80 -1.29 -0.62 -7.52
N GLU A 81 -0.48 0.35 -7.10
CA GLU A 81 0.61 0.93 -7.90
C GLU A 81 1.70 -0.11 -8.18
N GLY A 82 2.05 -0.89 -7.18
CA GLY A 82 3.07 -1.94 -7.29
C GLY A 82 2.62 -3.07 -8.21
N MET A 83 1.39 -3.57 -8.01
CA MET A 83 0.80 -4.63 -8.82
C MET A 83 0.67 -4.19 -10.28
N ALA A 84 0.06 -3.03 -10.53
CA ALA A 84 -0.12 -2.52 -11.89
C ALA A 84 1.22 -2.33 -12.61
N ARG A 85 2.23 -1.74 -11.96
CA ARG A 85 3.58 -1.58 -12.54
C ARG A 85 4.20 -2.93 -12.87
N ALA A 86 4.16 -3.88 -11.96
CA ALA A 86 4.78 -5.18 -12.15
C ALA A 86 4.14 -5.95 -13.31
N LEU A 87 2.81 -5.94 -13.41
CA LEU A 87 2.09 -6.53 -14.54
C LEU A 87 2.40 -5.82 -15.85
N ARG A 88 2.48 -4.48 -15.87
CA ARG A 88 2.87 -3.71 -17.06
C ARG A 88 4.27 -4.06 -17.54
N ILE A 89 5.22 -4.23 -16.62
CA ILE A 89 6.60 -4.67 -16.95
C ILE A 89 6.58 -6.09 -17.51
N PHE A 90 5.85 -7.00 -16.90
CA PHE A 90 5.70 -8.38 -17.35
C PHE A 90 5.11 -8.47 -18.77
N LEU A 91 4.10 -7.64 -19.04
CA LEU A 91 3.46 -7.55 -20.36
C LEU A 91 4.31 -6.79 -21.40
N GLY A 92 5.48 -6.28 -21.05
CA GLY A 92 6.33 -5.50 -21.94
C GLY A 92 5.80 -4.09 -22.27
N LEU A 93 4.81 -3.61 -21.54
CA LEU A 93 4.19 -2.27 -21.70
C LEU A 93 5.01 -1.17 -21.03
N GLU A 94 5.86 -1.53 -20.08
CA GLU A 94 6.70 -0.61 -19.34
C GLU A 94 8.08 -1.22 -19.09
N LYS A 95 9.12 -0.39 -19.05
CA LYS A 95 10.47 -0.85 -18.71
C LYS A 95 10.66 -0.82 -17.20
N THR A 96 11.49 -1.72 -16.68
CA THR A 96 11.92 -1.67 -15.28
C THR A 96 12.50 -0.29 -14.95
N PRO A 97 12.01 0.41 -13.92
CA PRO A 97 12.48 1.74 -13.58
C PRO A 97 13.95 1.72 -13.14
N SER A 98 14.70 2.71 -13.58
CA SER A 98 16.05 2.97 -13.12
C SER A 98 16.04 4.21 -12.23
N PHE A 99 16.49 4.05 -10.99
CA PHE A 99 16.53 5.15 -10.02
C PHE A 99 17.96 5.69 -9.92
N THR A 100 18.09 7.02 -9.93
CA THR A 100 19.35 7.72 -9.74
C THR A 100 19.28 8.60 -8.51
N LEU A 101 20.40 8.73 -7.80
CA LEU A 101 20.51 9.67 -6.69
C LEU A 101 20.71 11.08 -7.23
N VAL A 102 19.92 12.00 -6.74
CA VAL A 102 20.04 13.44 -7.03
C VAL A 102 20.42 14.16 -5.76
N GLU A 103 21.51 14.91 -5.79
CA GLU A 103 21.92 15.73 -4.65
C GLU A 103 20.97 16.92 -4.50
N PRO A 104 20.29 17.07 -3.36
CA PRO A 104 19.37 18.18 -3.16
C PRO A 104 20.15 19.48 -2.89
N THR A 105 19.65 20.59 -3.41
CA THR A 105 20.19 21.95 -3.16
C THR A 105 20.10 22.31 -1.66
N LYS A 106 19.10 21.81 -0.96
CA LYS A 106 18.92 22.00 0.48
C LYS A 106 18.61 20.66 1.13
N ARG A 107 19.52 20.17 1.97
CA ARG A 107 19.31 18.98 2.78
C ARG A 107 18.44 19.29 3.99
N LEU A 108 17.41 18.49 4.21
CA LEU A 108 16.68 18.47 5.48
C LEU A 108 17.46 17.61 6.48
N LYS A 109 17.40 17.99 7.74
CA LYS A 109 18.10 17.29 8.81
C LYS A 109 17.11 16.87 9.89
N MET A 110 17.17 15.60 10.27
CA MET A 110 16.51 15.09 11.45
C MET A 110 17.56 14.83 12.53
N THR A 111 17.31 15.28 13.73
CA THR A 111 18.15 15.01 14.91
C THR A 111 17.51 13.88 15.71
N VAL A 112 18.29 12.87 16.06
CA VAL A 112 17.87 11.76 16.94
C VAL A 112 18.46 12.01 18.31
N GLU A 113 17.63 12.06 19.35
CA GLU A 113 18.05 12.18 20.74
C GLU A 113 18.37 10.78 21.29
N SER A 114 19.64 10.36 21.18
CA SER A 114 20.09 9.02 21.57
C SER A 114 19.81 8.70 23.03
N ASP A 115 19.94 9.65 23.93
CA ASP A 115 19.71 9.46 25.38
C ASP A 115 18.30 8.95 25.68
N SER A 116 17.31 9.33 24.86
CA SER A 116 15.92 8.88 24.99
C SER A 116 15.58 7.66 24.16
N THR A 117 16.28 7.45 23.03
CA THR A 117 15.86 6.46 22.01
C THR A 117 16.66 5.16 22.06
N ASP A 118 17.91 5.17 22.55
CA ASP A 118 18.83 4.03 22.44
C ASP A 118 18.32 2.75 23.11
N ALA A 119 17.60 2.88 24.22
CA ALA A 119 17.03 1.74 24.92
C ALA A 119 15.75 1.17 24.27
N ILE A 120 15.13 1.93 23.36
CA ILE A 120 13.80 1.60 22.79
C ILE A 120 13.90 1.35 21.29
N ARG A 121 14.33 2.36 20.52
CA ARG A 121 14.48 2.33 19.06
C ARG A 121 15.66 3.20 18.62
N PRO A 122 16.89 2.64 18.68
CA PRO A 122 18.11 3.42 18.44
C PRO A 122 18.29 3.87 16.99
N PHE A 123 17.59 3.22 16.04
CA PHE A 123 17.72 3.53 14.63
C PHE A 123 16.44 4.16 14.08
N CYS A 124 16.61 5.29 13.40
CA CYS A 124 15.53 5.96 12.68
C CYS A 124 16.03 6.39 11.30
N VAL A 125 15.23 6.16 10.29
CA VAL A 125 15.44 6.67 8.95
C VAL A 125 14.19 7.42 8.50
N CYS A 126 14.35 8.48 7.73
CA CYS A 126 13.23 9.20 7.15
C CYS A 126 13.51 9.58 5.69
N ALA A 127 12.44 9.77 4.95
CA ALA A 127 12.46 10.28 3.60
C ALA A 127 11.36 11.32 3.43
N VAL A 128 11.59 12.30 2.57
CA VAL A 128 10.59 13.29 2.19
C VAL A 128 10.14 12.99 0.77
N LEU A 129 8.86 12.72 0.60
CA LEU A 129 8.21 12.59 -0.69
C LEU A 129 7.59 13.93 -1.07
N ARG A 130 7.90 14.44 -2.25
CA ARG A 130 7.37 15.70 -2.77
C ARG A 130 6.51 15.46 -4.00
N GLY A 131 5.47 16.30 -4.17
CA GLY A 131 4.57 16.21 -5.31
C GLY A 131 3.64 14.98 -5.24
N VAL A 132 3.43 14.41 -4.05
CA VAL A 132 2.41 13.38 -3.82
C VAL A 132 1.10 14.09 -3.55
N SER A 133 0.06 13.79 -4.35
CA SER A 133 -1.30 14.28 -4.11
C SER A 133 -2.15 13.15 -3.55
N PHE A 134 -2.90 13.46 -2.50
CA PHE A 134 -3.93 12.60 -1.92
C PHE A 134 -5.35 13.14 -2.18
N GLU A 135 -5.53 13.97 -3.21
CA GLU A 135 -6.84 14.45 -3.62
C GLU A 135 -7.76 13.32 -4.11
N ASP A 136 -7.18 12.28 -4.74
CA ASP A 136 -7.90 11.05 -5.05
C ASP A 136 -7.86 10.10 -3.83
N PRO A 137 -9.02 9.81 -3.20
CA PRO A 137 -9.10 8.91 -2.05
C PRO A 137 -8.53 7.51 -2.33
N ARG A 138 -8.56 7.05 -3.59
CA ARG A 138 -8.01 5.73 -3.97
C ARG A 138 -6.50 5.69 -3.77
N VAL A 139 -5.79 6.79 -4.09
CA VAL A 139 -4.34 6.91 -3.89
C VAL A 139 -3.99 6.92 -2.40
N TYR A 140 -4.76 7.70 -1.62
CA TYR A 140 -4.58 7.73 -0.16
C TYR A 140 -4.80 6.36 0.47
N ASN A 141 -5.91 5.70 0.14
CA ASN A 141 -6.23 4.38 0.66
C ASN A 141 -5.16 3.35 0.28
N SER A 142 -4.74 3.32 -0.99
CA SER A 142 -3.67 2.42 -1.45
C SER A 142 -2.36 2.62 -0.68
N PHE A 143 -2.01 3.88 -0.38
CA PHE A 143 -0.81 4.21 0.40
C PHE A 143 -0.91 3.72 1.85
N ILE A 144 -2.04 3.94 2.51
CA ILE A 144 -2.27 3.49 3.90
C ILE A 144 -2.36 1.97 3.97
N ASP A 145 -3.04 1.33 3.02
CA ASP A 145 -3.13 -0.13 2.95
C ASP A 145 -1.76 -0.77 2.77
N LEU A 146 -0.91 -0.22 1.91
CA LEU A 146 0.48 -0.68 1.77
C LEU A 146 1.24 -0.56 3.10
N GLN A 147 1.13 0.58 3.78
CA GLN A 147 1.77 0.78 5.08
C GLN A 147 1.31 -0.28 6.09
N ASP A 148 0.01 -0.54 6.19
CA ASP A 148 -0.53 -1.56 7.10
C ASP A 148 -0.12 -2.98 6.70
N LYS A 149 -0.12 -3.32 5.42
CA LYS A 149 0.39 -4.60 4.92
C LYS A 149 1.88 -4.80 5.30
N LEU A 150 2.71 -3.78 5.13
CA LEU A 150 4.11 -3.82 5.55
C LEU A 150 4.23 -3.99 7.06
N HIS A 151 3.42 -3.28 7.87
CA HIS A 151 3.40 -3.42 9.31
C HIS A 151 3.06 -4.84 9.75
N GLN A 152 2.07 -5.48 9.12
CA GLN A 152 1.66 -6.85 9.46
C GLN A 152 2.72 -7.89 9.08
N ASN A 153 3.45 -7.67 7.98
CA ASN A 153 4.40 -8.63 7.41
C ASN A 153 5.84 -8.33 7.86
N ILE A 154 6.61 -7.60 7.04
CA ILE A 154 8.05 -7.39 7.22
C ILE A 154 8.38 -6.65 8.53
N CYS A 155 7.50 -5.76 8.98
CA CYS A 155 7.67 -5.02 10.23
C CYS A 155 7.27 -5.82 11.48
N ARG A 156 6.87 -7.10 11.34
CA ARG A 156 6.47 -8.01 12.43
C ARG A 156 5.48 -7.38 13.40
N ARG A 157 4.35 -6.89 12.86
CA ARG A 157 3.29 -6.20 13.62
C ARG A 157 3.85 -5.00 14.41
N ARG A 158 4.71 -4.20 13.78
CA ARG A 158 5.38 -3.03 14.36
C ARG A 158 6.36 -3.33 15.51
N THR A 159 6.68 -4.60 15.78
CA THR A 159 7.65 -4.96 16.82
C THR A 159 9.09 -4.77 16.34
N LEU A 160 9.37 -5.03 15.07
CA LEU A 160 10.70 -4.84 14.48
C LEU A 160 10.89 -3.38 14.08
N VAL A 161 9.99 -2.83 13.30
CA VAL A 161 10.01 -1.45 12.82
C VAL A 161 8.57 -0.93 12.68
N ALA A 162 8.37 0.36 12.87
CA ALA A 162 7.11 1.04 12.60
C ALA A 162 7.33 2.17 11.60
N ILE A 163 6.42 2.32 10.65
CA ILE A 163 6.40 3.39 9.67
C ILE A 163 5.43 4.45 10.17
N GLY A 164 5.87 5.70 10.28
CA GLY A 164 5.03 6.85 10.55
C GLY A 164 5.02 7.77 9.34
N THR A 165 3.84 8.20 8.92
CA THR A 165 3.65 9.14 7.81
C THR A 165 3.09 10.45 8.37
N HIS A 166 3.70 11.55 7.97
CA HIS A 166 3.35 12.88 8.43
C HIS A 166 3.23 13.84 7.24
N ASP A 167 2.29 14.75 7.33
CA ASP A 167 2.18 15.84 6.36
C ASP A 167 3.31 16.85 6.61
N LEU A 168 4.13 17.05 5.57
CA LEU A 168 5.30 17.93 5.65
C LEU A 168 4.92 19.38 5.92
N ASP A 169 3.78 19.84 5.44
CA ASP A 169 3.32 21.22 5.59
C ASP A 169 2.87 21.53 7.03
N THR A 170 2.57 20.51 7.82
CA THR A 170 2.22 20.64 9.24
C THR A 170 3.43 20.56 10.19
N LEU A 171 4.61 20.19 9.67
CA LEU A 171 5.81 19.98 10.47
C LEU A 171 6.67 21.26 10.55
N ALA A 172 7.31 21.45 11.71
CA ALA A 172 8.32 22.49 11.86
C ALA A 172 9.55 22.19 10.96
N PRO A 173 10.31 23.21 10.53
CA PRO A 173 11.45 23.02 9.61
C PRO A 173 12.60 22.17 10.15
N GLN A 174 12.64 21.93 11.45
CA GLN A 174 13.62 21.07 12.12
C GLN A 174 12.90 19.87 12.73
N PHE A 175 13.35 18.68 12.38
CA PHE A 175 12.77 17.45 12.89
C PHE A 175 13.63 16.92 14.02
N THR A 176 13.01 16.63 15.17
CA THR A 176 13.64 15.92 16.27
C THR A 176 12.87 14.63 16.55
N TYR A 177 13.58 13.52 16.56
CA TYR A 177 13.05 12.22 16.94
C TYR A 177 13.52 11.88 18.34
N ARG A 178 12.58 11.63 19.25
CA ARG A 178 12.86 11.28 20.64
C ARG A 178 11.80 10.30 21.17
N ALA A 179 12.15 9.58 22.22
CA ALA A 179 11.20 8.76 22.97
C ALA A 179 10.72 9.52 24.19
N GLU A 180 9.42 9.49 24.44
CA GLU A 180 8.78 10.09 25.61
C GLU A 180 8.26 9.00 26.53
N PRO A 181 8.29 9.19 27.88
CA PRO A 181 7.61 8.32 28.81
C PRO A 181 6.11 8.24 28.50
N ARG A 182 5.50 7.12 28.85
CA ARG A 182 4.03 7.04 28.89
C ARG A 182 3.57 7.64 30.22
N ASP A 183 2.81 8.70 30.15
CA ASP A 183 2.13 9.26 31.30
C ASP A 183 0.92 8.39 31.73
#